data_f0fa5c284f0d59024a9dd26d0a8c6d95
#
_entry.id   f0fa5c284f0d59024a9dd26d0a8c6d95
#
_cell.length_a   1.000
_cell.length_b   1.000
_cell.length_c   1.000
_cell.angle_alpha   90.00
_cell.angle_beta   90.00
_cell.angle_gamma   90.00
#
_symmetry.space_group_name_H-M   'P 1'
#
loop_
_entity.id
_entity.type
_entity.pdbx_description
1 polymer ?
#
loop_
_entity_poly.entity_id
_entity_poly.type
_entity_poly.pdbx_seq_one_letter_code
_entity_poly.pdbx_strand_id
1 'polypeptide(L)'
;MAAESRTAKSLKNSVVALGFYFVNLVLQFFSRKVFLDHLGAEVLGLNTTATNLLQFLNLAELGIGAAIACTLYKPLFDRDTAAINEIVSLQGWMYRRIAWVVIAGAAVLMCFLSWIFEKMPLPLWYAYASFGALLVSALLSYFVNYKQIVLSADQKEYRIQYSYKASMLAKTLCQIVAIKYFDDGYVWWLALEVGFAVVASVALNAVIRRTYPYLRTDLSAGKALSRKYPDVITKIKQLFFHKMAGFALTQTSPIIIYAYASLTLVALYGNYMLIVLGITSLMGAVFNGMNAGVGNLVAEGNKERIMSVFEELFSVRFLLSCTVCFGVYML
;
A
#
# COMPACT_ATOMS: atom_id res chain seq x y z
N MET A 1 11.61 20.19 -24.16
CA MET A 1 11.47 18.74 -23.95
C MET A 1 10.08 18.35 -24.45
N ALA A 2 10.00 17.46 -25.45
CA ALA A 2 8.72 16.96 -25.95
C ALA A 2 7.93 16.29 -24.80
N ALA A 3 6.64 16.57 -24.70
CA ALA A 3 5.79 15.96 -23.68
C ALA A 3 5.75 14.45 -23.92
N GLU A 4 6.28 13.68 -22.98
CA GLU A 4 6.22 12.21 -22.99
C GLU A 4 4.75 11.76 -23.16
N SER A 5 4.47 10.86 -24.11
CA SER A 5 3.10 10.41 -24.35
C SER A 5 2.53 9.72 -23.11
N ARG A 6 1.20 9.76 -22.92
CA ARG A 6 0.53 9.10 -21.80
C ARG A 6 0.81 7.60 -21.76
N THR A 7 0.81 6.98 -22.92
CA THR A 7 1.13 5.55 -23.09
C THR A 7 2.55 5.24 -22.63
N ALA A 8 3.53 6.07 -23.01
CA ALA A 8 4.93 5.90 -22.60
C ALA A 8 5.08 6.02 -21.07
N LYS A 9 4.39 6.98 -20.43
CA LYS A 9 4.40 7.13 -18.97
C LYS A 9 3.74 5.92 -18.27
N SER A 10 2.61 5.46 -18.77
CA SER A 10 1.92 4.29 -18.22
C SER A 10 2.76 3.03 -18.37
N LEU A 11 3.39 2.82 -19.53
CA LEU A 11 4.28 1.68 -19.78
C LEU A 11 5.49 1.73 -18.83
N LYS A 12 6.12 2.91 -18.70
CA LYS A 12 7.23 3.11 -17.76
C LYS A 12 6.85 2.80 -16.32
N ASN A 13 5.69 3.27 -15.86
CA ASN A 13 5.18 2.96 -14.52
C ASN A 13 4.99 1.46 -14.33
N SER A 14 4.38 0.76 -15.29
CA SER A 14 4.12 -0.68 -15.21
C SER A 14 5.41 -1.49 -15.23
N VAL A 15 6.35 -1.18 -16.14
CA VAL A 15 7.65 -1.88 -16.23
C VAL A 15 8.47 -1.69 -14.95
N VAL A 16 8.54 -0.46 -14.44
CA VAL A 16 9.27 -0.18 -13.20
C VAL A 16 8.60 -0.88 -12.02
N ALA A 17 7.26 -0.83 -11.91
CA ALA A 17 6.52 -1.51 -10.84
C ALA A 17 6.74 -3.03 -10.88
N LEU A 18 6.71 -3.66 -12.06
CA LEU A 18 7.02 -5.08 -12.24
C LEU A 18 8.45 -5.41 -11.81
N GLY A 19 9.43 -4.62 -12.24
CA GLY A 19 10.83 -4.83 -11.84
C GLY A 19 11.01 -4.79 -10.32
N PHE A 20 10.44 -3.77 -9.67
CA PHE A 20 10.46 -3.68 -8.19
C PHE A 20 9.69 -4.82 -7.52
N TYR A 21 8.57 -5.28 -8.10
CA TYR A 21 7.80 -6.42 -7.59
C TYR A 21 8.64 -7.70 -7.59
N PHE A 22 9.30 -8.04 -8.70
CA PHE A 22 10.13 -9.25 -8.79
C PHE A 22 11.33 -9.18 -7.84
N VAL A 23 12.05 -8.06 -7.80
CA VAL A 23 13.16 -7.87 -6.86
C VAL A 23 12.70 -8.02 -5.42
N ASN A 24 11.56 -7.40 -5.05
CA ASN A 24 10.99 -7.52 -3.72
C ASN A 24 10.59 -8.97 -3.39
N LEU A 25 9.97 -9.68 -4.34
CA LEU A 25 9.57 -11.08 -4.16
C LEU A 25 10.78 -11.96 -3.85
N VAL A 26 11.84 -11.86 -4.65
CA VAL A 26 13.09 -12.61 -4.44
C VAL A 26 13.70 -12.26 -3.08
N LEU A 27 13.81 -10.98 -2.75
CA LEU A 27 14.36 -10.54 -1.47
C LEU A 27 13.53 -11.01 -0.28
N GLN A 28 12.22 -11.06 -0.38
CA GLN A 28 11.35 -11.58 0.69
C GLN A 28 11.60 -13.07 0.96
N PHE A 29 11.83 -13.89 -0.07
CA PHE A 29 12.19 -15.30 0.12
C PHE A 29 13.51 -15.44 0.90
N PHE A 30 14.54 -14.71 0.49
CA PHE A 30 15.83 -14.74 1.19
C PHE A 30 15.74 -14.19 2.60
N SER A 31 15.06 -13.06 2.77
CA SER A 31 14.85 -12.43 4.07
C SER A 31 14.12 -13.36 5.03
N ARG A 32 13.06 -14.02 4.56
CA ARG A 32 12.29 -14.97 5.38
C ARG A 32 13.14 -16.19 5.79
N LYS A 33 13.95 -16.72 4.88
CA LYS A 33 14.87 -17.82 5.20
C LYS A 33 15.89 -17.40 6.26
N VAL A 34 16.59 -16.29 6.05
CA VAL A 34 17.60 -15.79 7.02
C VAL A 34 16.94 -15.50 8.38
N PHE A 35 15.75 -14.95 8.38
CA PHE A 35 15.00 -14.66 9.60
C PHE A 35 14.67 -15.95 10.37
N LEU A 36 14.21 -17.00 9.69
CA LEU A 36 13.91 -18.30 10.29
C LEU A 36 15.17 -18.99 10.83
N ASP A 37 16.25 -18.96 10.05
CA ASP A 37 17.50 -19.66 10.38
C ASP A 37 18.22 -19.04 11.59
N HIS A 38 18.08 -17.73 11.83
CA HIS A 38 18.84 -17.00 12.87
C HIS A 38 17.97 -16.51 14.05
N LEU A 39 16.72 -16.12 13.80
CA LEU A 39 15.82 -15.57 14.84
C LEU A 39 14.70 -16.54 15.25
N GLY A 40 14.49 -17.60 14.48
CA GLY A 40 13.51 -18.63 14.78
C GLY A 40 12.08 -18.32 14.31
N ALA A 41 11.24 -19.35 14.38
CA ALA A 41 9.86 -19.28 13.93
C ALA A 41 8.96 -18.43 14.86
N GLU A 42 9.29 -18.39 16.15
CA GLU A 42 8.53 -17.61 17.15
C GLU A 42 8.60 -16.11 16.86
N VAL A 43 9.78 -15.57 16.57
CA VAL A 43 9.97 -14.15 16.26
C VAL A 43 9.30 -13.81 14.92
N LEU A 44 9.35 -14.73 13.94
CA LEU A 44 8.64 -14.54 12.67
C LEU A 44 7.12 -14.52 12.87
N GLY A 45 6.60 -15.45 13.67
CA GLY A 45 5.19 -15.51 14.03
C GLY A 45 4.71 -14.26 14.73
N LEU A 46 5.51 -13.77 15.68
CA LEU A 46 5.27 -12.50 16.39
C LEU A 46 5.17 -11.32 15.42
N ASN A 47 6.15 -11.15 14.54
CA ASN A 47 6.15 -10.05 13.57
C ASN A 47 4.99 -10.15 12.58
N THR A 48 4.64 -11.37 12.15
CA THR A 48 3.48 -11.60 11.27
C THR A 48 2.18 -11.20 11.99
N THR A 49 2.02 -11.60 13.25
CA THR A 49 0.84 -11.24 14.06
C THR A 49 0.77 -9.74 14.29
N ALA A 50 1.88 -9.10 14.67
CA ALA A 50 1.94 -7.65 14.84
C ALA A 50 1.57 -6.90 13.55
N THR A 51 2.04 -7.38 12.39
CA THR A 51 1.69 -6.83 11.08
C THR A 51 0.19 -6.98 10.79
N ASN A 52 -0.40 -8.14 11.07
CA ASN A 52 -1.84 -8.38 10.87
C ASN A 52 -2.70 -7.49 11.77
N LEU A 53 -2.31 -7.31 13.04
CA LEU A 53 -2.99 -6.39 13.96
C LEU A 53 -2.97 -4.94 13.45
N LEU A 54 -1.83 -4.49 12.92
CA LEU A 54 -1.73 -3.15 12.30
C LEU A 54 -2.53 -3.03 11.01
N GLN A 55 -2.54 -4.06 10.16
CA GLN A 55 -3.36 -4.07 8.94
C GLN A 55 -4.86 -3.95 9.28
N PHE A 56 -5.30 -4.55 10.37
CA PHE A 56 -6.67 -4.38 10.84
C PHE A 56 -6.98 -2.92 11.22
N LEU A 57 -6.05 -2.22 11.87
CA LEU A 57 -6.20 -0.78 12.17
C LEU A 57 -6.21 0.08 10.89
N ASN A 58 -5.48 -0.33 9.86
CA ASN A 58 -5.39 0.38 8.58
C ASN A 58 -6.69 0.28 7.74
N LEU A 59 -7.68 -0.54 8.14
CA LEU A 59 -9.00 -0.56 7.50
C LEU A 59 -9.67 0.82 7.50
N ALA A 60 -9.35 1.68 8.47
CA ALA A 60 -9.85 3.05 8.56
C ALA A 60 -9.46 3.92 7.34
N GLU A 61 -8.42 3.55 6.59
CA GLU A 61 -7.94 4.26 5.39
C GLU A 61 -8.67 3.84 4.11
N LEU A 62 -9.43 2.76 4.12
CA LEU A 62 -9.98 2.16 2.91
C LEU A 62 -10.75 3.16 2.04
N GLY A 63 -10.30 3.31 0.81
CA GLY A 63 -10.97 4.13 -0.22
C GLY A 63 -10.50 5.58 -0.32
N ILE A 64 -9.88 6.17 0.72
CA ILE A 64 -9.51 7.60 0.71
C ILE A 64 -8.49 7.91 -0.38
N GLY A 65 -7.40 7.15 -0.44
CA GLY A 65 -6.36 7.37 -1.45
C GLY A 65 -6.91 7.32 -2.88
N ALA A 66 -7.75 6.34 -3.18
CA ALA A 66 -8.35 6.19 -4.51
C ALA A 66 -9.32 7.34 -4.84
N ALA A 67 -10.16 7.76 -3.89
CA ALA A 67 -11.09 8.89 -4.08
C ALA A 67 -10.34 10.21 -4.35
N ILE A 68 -9.28 10.47 -3.59
CA ILE A 68 -8.43 11.64 -3.76
C ILE A 68 -7.70 11.60 -5.11
N ALA A 69 -7.14 10.45 -5.51
CA ALA A 69 -6.48 10.31 -6.81
C ALA A 69 -7.43 10.64 -7.96
N CYS A 70 -8.65 10.07 -7.94
CA CYS A 70 -9.67 10.36 -8.94
C CYS A 70 -10.05 11.86 -9.00
N THR A 71 -10.08 12.52 -7.85
CA THR A 71 -10.42 13.94 -7.78
C THR A 71 -9.28 14.84 -8.28
N LEU A 72 -8.02 14.37 -8.15
CA LEU A 72 -6.84 15.11 -8.62
C LEU A 72 -6.64 15.07 -10.14
N TYR A 73 -7.22 14.12 -10.88
CA TYR A 73 -6.95 13.97 -12.32
C TYR A 73 -7.29 15.23 -13.11
N LYS A 74 -8.48 15.82 -12.87
CA LYS A 74 -8.89 17.02 -13.59
C LYS A 74 -8.04 18.25 -13.22
N PRO A 75 -7.83 18.62 -11.94
CA PRO A 75 -6.93 19.71 -11.58
C PRO A 75 -5.51 19.56 -12.11
N LEU A 76 -4.98 18.33 -12.15
CA LEU A 76 -3.66 18.06 -12.72
C LEU A 76 -3.63 18.26 -14.24
N PHE A 77 -4.70 17.86 -14.94
CA PHE A 77 -4.84 18.11 -16.37
C PHE A 77 -4.94 19.60 -16.69
N ASP A 78 -5.79 20.33 -15.94
CA ASP A 78 -6.03 21.78 -16.09
C ASP A 78 -4.87 22.62 -15.52
N ARG A 79 -3.89 22.00 -14.84
CA ARG A 79 -2.79 22.65 -14.12
C ARG A 79 -3.25 23.65 -13.04
N ASP A 80 -4.41 23.39 -12.45
CA ASP A 80 -4.96 24.20 -11.35
C ASP A 80 -4.23 23.88 -10.05
N THR A 81 -3.17 24.62 -9.78
CA THR A 81 -2.35 24.45 -8.58
C THR A 81 -3.10 24.78 -7.29
N ALA A 82 -4.11 25.66 -7.34
CA ALA A 82 -4.93 26.01 -6.18
C ALA A 82 -5.80 24.81 -5.78
N ALA A 83 -6.53 24.22 -6.73
CA ALA A 83 -7.37 23.05 -6.48
C ALA A 83 -6.52 21.84 -6.05
N ILE A 84 -5.32 21.64 -6.64
CA ILE A 84 -4.40 20.57 -6.22
C ILE A 84 -4.01 20.75 -4.75
N ASN A 85 -3.62 21.95 -4.33
CA ASN A 85 -3.23 22.25 -2.96
C ASN A 85 -4.39 22.04 -1.98
N GLU A 86 -5.60 22.45 -2.34
CA GLU A 86 -6.81 22.26 -1.53
C GLU A 86 -7.14 20.76 -1.33
N ILE A 87 -7.14 19.99 -2.42
CA ILE A 87 -7.48 18.55 -2.37
C ILE A 87 -6.42 17.76 -1.55
N VAL A 88 -5.13 18.09 -1.70
CA VAL A 88 -4.07 17.46 -0.92
C VAL A 88 -4.12 17.91 0.55
N SER A 89 -4.54 19.16 0.82
CA SER A 89 -4.76 19.63 2.19
C SER A 89 -5.93 18.89 2.85
N LEU A 90 -7.03 18.68 2.11
CA LEU A 90 -8.16 17.87 2.57
C LEU A 90 -7.72 16.44 2.91
N GLN A 91 -6.93 15.80 2.04
CA GLN A 91 -6.38 14.47 2.31
C GLN A 91 -5.53 14.45 3.59
N GLY A 92 -4.61 15.39 3.73
CA GLY A 92 -3.74 15.48 4.90
C GLY A 92 -4.52 15.67 6.20
N TRP A 93 -5.61 16.47 6.16
CA TRP A 93 -6.51 16.64 7.29
C TRP A 93 -7.24 15.33 7.66
N MET A 94 -7.72 14.58 6.66
CA MET A 94 -8.36 13.28 6.87
C MET A 94 -7.37 12.26 7.43
N TYR A 95 -6.17 12.18 6.86
CA TYR A 95 -5.13 11.24 7.31
C TYR A 95 -4.65 11.53 8.72
N ARG A 96 -4.60 12.78 9.15
CA ARG A 96 -4.34 13.10 10.57
C ARG A 96 -5.41 12.54 11.49
N ARG A 97 -6.69 12.58 11.12
CA ARG A 97 -7.78 12.01 11.91
C ARG A 97 -7.66 10.49 11.99
N ILE A 98 -7.39 9.85 10.85
CA ILE A 98 -7.14 8.41 10.82
C ILE A 98 -5.94 8.05 11.68
N ALA A 99 -4.84 8.79 11.59
CA ALA A 99 -3.67 8.56 12.42
C ALA A 99 -4.01 8.58 13.92
N TRP A 100 -4.85 9.51 14.38
CA TRP A 100 -5.31 9.53 15.77
C TRP A 100 -6.18 8.32 16.12
N VAL A 101 -7.05 7.87 15.21
CA VAL A 101 -7.85 6.63 15.39
C VAL A 101 -6.92 5.41 15.47
N VAL A 102 -5.91 5.34 14.59
CA VAL A 102 -4.91 4.27 14.59
C VAL A 102 -4.07 4.29 15.87
N ILE A 103 -3.64 5.47 16.36
CA ILE A 103 -2.91 5.61 17.63
C ILE A 103 -3.79 5.14 18.79
N ALA A 104 -5.06 5.57 18.86
CA ALA A 104 -5.97 5.15 19.92
C ALA A 104 -6.22 3.63 19.87
N GLY A 105 -6.47 3.07 18.68
CA GLY A 105 -6.62 1.63 18.49
C GLY A 105 -5.35 0.85 18.84
N ALA A 106 -4.17 1.38 18.48
CA ALA A 106 -2.88 0.80 18.84
C ALA A 106 -2.64 0.83 20.36
N ALA A 107 -3.00 1.92 21.03
CA ALA A 107 -2.92 2.00 22.49
C ALA A 107 -3.79 0.94 23.18
N VAL A 108 -5.01 0.75 22.68
CA VAL A 108 -5.91 -0.33 23.16
C VAL A 108 -5.28 -1.70 22.90
N LEU A 109 -4.78 -1.97 21.69
CA LEU A 109 -4.12 -3.24 21.38
C LEU A 109 -2.89 -3.49 22.26
N MET A 110 -2.10 -2.44 22.55
CA MET A 110 -0.95 -2.56 23.44
C MET A 110 -1.34 -3.03 24.86
N CYS A 111 -2.50 -2.64 25.36
CA CYS A 111 -3.01 -3.16 26.65
C CYS A 111 -3.31 -4.66 26.61
N PHE A 112 -3.64 -5.20 25.45
CA PHE A 112 -3.96 -6.62 25.25
C PHE A 112 -2.80 -7.48 24.73
N LEU A 113 -1.64 -6.88 24.36
CA LEU A 113 -0.51 -7.63 23.82
C LEU A 113 0.01 -8.70 24.79
N SER A 114 0.02 -8.44 26.10
CA SER A 114 0.42 -9.43 27.11
C SER A 114 -0.50 -10.66 27.10
N TRP A 115 -1.79 -10.48 26.87
CA TRP A 115 -2.76 -11.57 26.78
C TRP A 115 -2.68 -12.28 25.42
N ILE A 116 -2.53 -11.53 24.31
CA ILE A 116 -2.42 -12.10 22.96
C ILE A 116 -1.19 -12.99 22.85
N PHE A 117 -0.07 -12.59 23.47
CA PHE A 117 1.23 -13.29 23.43
C PHE A 117 1.55 -14.04 24.71
N GLU A 118 0.55 -14.38 25.56
CA GLU A 118 0.74 -15.11 26.83
C GLU A 118 1.49 -16.42 26.68
N LYS A 119 1.24 -17.16 25.60
CA LYS A 119 1.85 -18.46 25.33
C LYS A 119 3.17 -18.39 24.56
N MET A 120 3.70 -17.19 24.32
CA MET A 120 4.92 -17.01 23.56
C MET A 120 6.15 -17.26 24.45
N PRO A 121 7.14 -18.05 24.02
CA PRO A 121 8.32 -18.36 24.79
C PRO A 121 9.35 -17.21 24.84
N LEU A 122 9.08 -16.10 24.15
CA LEU A 122 9.96 -14.94 24.09
C LEU A 122 9.61 -13.89 25.15
N PRO A 123 10.58 -13.07 25.58
CA PRO A 123 10.32 -11.95 26.47
C PRO A 123 9.30 -10.98 25.88
N LEU A 124 8.36 -10.51 26.67
CA LEU A 124 7.22 -9.69 26.21
C LEU A 124 7.64 -8.37 25.54
N TRP A 125 8.84 -7.85 25.84
CA TRP A 125 9.35 -6.64 25.20
C TRP A 125 9.53 -6.80 23.67
N TYR A 126 9.75 -8.04 23.16
CA TYR A 126 9.79 -8.32 21.73
C TYR A 126 8.47 -7.93 21.05
N ALA A 127 7.33 -8.25 21.67
CA ALA A 127 6.01 -7.93 21.14
C ALA A 127 5.77 -6.41 21.11
N TYR A 128 6.08 -5.72 22.20
CA TYR A 128 5.92 -4.26 22.26
C TYR A 128 6.85 -3.52 21.30
N ALA A 129 8.12 -3.93 21.22
CA ALA A 129 9.10 -3.32 20.34
C ALA A 129 8.76 -3.54 18.86
N SER A 130 8.37 -4.77 18.47
CA SER A 130 7.94 -5.09 17.12
C SER A 130 6.71 -4.28 16.71
N PHE A 131 5.67 -4.33 17.54
CA PHE A 131 4.44 -3.60 17.29
C PHE A 131 4.69 -2.08 17.21
N GLY A 132 5.50 -1.53 18.12
CA GLY A 132 5.88 -0.12 18.14
C GLY A 132 6.67 0.31 16.90
N ALA A 133 7.66 -0.47 16.47
CA ALA A 133 8.45 -0.18 15.26
C ALA A 133 7.59 -0.17 13.99
N LEU A 134 6.70 -1.16 13.85
CA LEU A 134 5.77 -1.24 12.73
C LEU A 134 4.72 -0.10 12.78
N LEU A 135 4.24 0.25 13.97
CA LEU A 135 3.31 1.37 14.16
C LEU A 135 3.94 2.70 13.73
N VAL A 136 5.20 2.97 14.11
CA VAL A 136 5.92 4.18 13.68
C VAL A 136 6.01 4.23 12.16
N SER A 137 6.36 3.12 11.51
CA SER A 137 6.41 3.02 10.05
C SER A 137 5.05 3.30 9.40
N ALA A 138 3.96 2.78 9.97
CA ALA A 138 2.60 3.03 9.50
C ALA A 138 2.18 4.51 9.67
N LEU A 139 2.48 5.12 10.83
CA LEU A 139 2.14 6.51 11.12
C LEU A 139 2.85 7.50 10.18
N LEU A 140 4.07 7.20 9.73
CA LEU A 140 4.77 8.01 8.74
C LEU A 140 3.99 8.08 7.40
N SER A 141 3.24 7.04 7.03
CA SER A 141 2.38 7.08 5.86
C SER A 141 1.27 8.11 6.00
N TYR A 142 0.68 8.25 7.18
CA TYR A 142 -0.42 9.19 7.42
C TYR A 142 0.06 10.63 7.63
N PHE A 143 1.15 10.82 8.39
CA PHE A 143 1.60 12.18 8.72
C PHE A 143 2.49 12.81 7.64
N VAL A 144 3.26 12.00 6.92
CA VAL A 144 4.35 12.48 6.06
C VAL A 144 4.15 12.10 4.60
N ASN A 145 3.86 10.83 4.31
CA ASN A 145 3.90 10.29 2.94
C ASN A 145 2.61 10.51 2.14
N TYR A 146 1.54 11.03 2.73
CA TYR A 146 0.25 11.22 2.05
C TYR A 146 0.34 12.03 0.76
N LYS A 147 1.31 12.96 0.65
CA LYS A 147 1.54 13.78 -0.55
C LYS A 147 1.96 12.99 -1.78
N GLN A 148 2.39 11.73 -1.63
CA GLN A 148 2.75 10.86 -2.76
C GLN A 148 1.61 10.65 -3.75
N ILE A 149 0.36 10.85 -3.31
CA ILE A 149 -0.82 10.73 -4.15
C ILE A 149 -0.75 11.60 -5.41
N VAL A 150 -0.11 12.78 -5.32
CA VAL A 150 0.06 13.68 -6.47
C VAL A 150 0.97 13.04 -7.52
N LEU A 151 2.04 12.34 -7.11
CA LEU A 151 2.91 11.60 -8.03
C LEU A 151 2.15 10.47 -8.73
N SER A 152 1.34 9.73 -7.97
CA SER A 152 0.52 8.64 -8.52
C SER A 152 -0.53 9.18 -9.51
N ALA A 153 -1.25 10.23 -9.15
CA ALA A 153 -2.27 10.85 -10.01
C ALA A 153 -1.68 11.53 -11.27
N ASP A 154 -0.44 12.06 -11.19
CA ASP A 154 0.29 12.69 -12.32
C ASP A 154 1.09 11.68 -13.14
N GLN A 155 0.79 10.40 -13.09
CA GLN A 155 1.50 9.34 -13.83
C GLN A 155 3.01 9.28 -13.57
N LYS A 156 3.46 9.66 -12.38
CA LYS A 156 4.85 9.65 -11.95
C LYS A 156 5.11 8.62 -10.84
N GLU A 157 4.34 7.53 -10.82
CA GLU A 157 4.44 6.44 -9.84
C GLU A 157 5.86 5.84 -9.79
N TYR A 158 6.58 5.79 -10.93
CA TYR A 158 7.96 5.33 -10.98
C TYR A 158 8.89 6.10 -10.04
N ARG A 159 8.59 7.38 -9.72
CA ARG A 159 9.38 8.18 -8.77
C ARG A 159 9.21 7.70 -7.33
N ILE A 160 8.02 7.20 -6.98
CA ILE A 160 7.76 6.56 -5.68
C ILE A 160 8.56 5.26 -5.61
N GLN A 161 8.57 4.47 -6.69
CA GLN A 161 9.35 3.23 -6.75
C GLN A 161 10.84 3.51 -6.48
N TYR A 162 11.44 4.46 -7.19
CA TYR A 162 12.86 4.78 -7.05
C TYR A 162 13.22 5.47 -5.72
N SER A 163 12.33 6.23 -5.09
CA SER A 163 12.62 6.90 -3.83
C SER A 163 12.22 6.05 -2.62
N TYR A 164 10.94 5.76 -2.48
CA TYR A 164 10.38 5.07 -1.32
C TYR A 164 10.65 3.57 -1.36
N LYS A 165 10.27 2.91 -2.47
CA LYS A 165 10.39 1.45 -2.57
C LYS A 165 11.84 0.98 -2.64
N ALA A 166 12.73 1.71 -3.32
CA ALA A 166 14.15 1.39 -3.32
C ALA A 166 14.76 1.48 -1.92
N SER A 167 14.35 2.48 -1.12
CA SER A 167 14.79 2.57 0.29
C SER A 167 14.28 1.38 1.11
N MET A 168 13.07 0.88 0.86
CA MET A 168 12.55 -0.31 1.51
C MET A 168 13.29 -1.59 1.10
N LEU A 169 13.70 -1.72 -0.16
CA LEU A 169 14.56 -2.83 -0.60
C LEU A 169 15.93 -2.76 0.07
N ALA A 170 16.54 -1.59 0.14
CA ALA A 170 17.79 -1.37 0.86
C ALA A 170 17.66 -1.73 2.35
N LYS A 171 16.54 -1.35 2.99
CA LYS A 171 16.21 -1.79 4.37
C LYS A 171 16.28 -3.29 4.50
N THR A 172 15.59 -4.03 3.62
CA THR A 172 15.54 -5.50 3.68
C THR A 172 16.95 -6.12 3.52
N LEU A 173 17.76 -5.57 2.62
CA LEU A 173 19.16 -6.01 2.47
C LEU A 173 19.98 -5.76 3.74
N CYS A 174 19.87 -4.54 4.32
CA CYS A 174 20.56 -4.22 5.58
C CYS A 174 20.07 -5.09 6.74
N GLN A 175 18.77 -5.40 6.81
CA GLN A 175 18.19 -6.28 7.82
C GLN A 175 18.70 -7.71 7.67
N ILE A 176 18.84 -8.25 6.44
CA ILE A 176 19.44 -9.57 6.19
C ILE A 176 20.88 -9.61 6.70
N VAL A 177 21.69 -8.58 6.40
CA VAL A 177 23.07 -8.47 6.86
C VAL A 177 23.13 -8.36 8.39
N ALA A 178 22.27 -7.53 8.97
CA ALA A 178 22.24 -7.33 10.42
C ALA A 178 21.89 -8.61 11.19
N ILE A 179 20.86 -9.33 10.74
CA ILE A 179 20.47 -10.61 11.37
C ILE A 179 21.58 -11.65 11.28
N LYS A 180 22.31 -11.69 10.16
CA LYS A 180 23.31 -12.72 9.89
C LYS A 180 24.63 -12.49 10.62
N TYR A 181 25.04 -11.25 10.83
CA TYR A 181 26.40 -10.90 11.25
C TYR A 181 26.49 -10.18 12.59
N PHE A 182 25.38 -9.76 13.22
CA PHE A 182 25.40 -9.07 14.51
C PHE A 182 24.75 -9.95 15.59
N ASP A 183 25.33 -9.97 16.79
CA ASP A 183 24.87 -10.80 17.91
C ASP A 183 23.43 -10.45 18.34
N ASP A 184 23.09 -9.13 18.35
CA ASP A 184 21.74 -8.64 18.64
C ASP A 184 20.92 -8.39 17.37
N GLY A 185 20.91 -9.34 16.43
CA GLY A 185 20.32 -9.19 15.10
C GLY A 185 18.86 -8.69 15.09
N TYR A 186 18.06 -9.05 16.10
CA TYR A 186 16.68 -8.60 16.21
C TYR A 186 16.57 -7.11 16.60
N VAL A 187 17.40 -6.64 17.51
CA VAL A 187 17.43 -5.22 17.90
C VAL A 187 17.82 -4.35 16.70
N TRP A 188 18.84 -4.78 15.95
CA TRP A 188 19.23 -4.11 14.72
C TRP A 188 18.14 -4.16 13.65
N TRP A 189 17.41 -5.26 13.54
CA TRP A 189 16.27 -5.37 12.64
C TRP A 189 15.21 -4.32 12.96
N LEU A 190 14.85 -4.15 14.24
CA LEU A 190 13.90 -3.13 14.71
C LEU A 190 14.42 -1.71 14.45
N ALA A 191 15.68 -1.43 14.75
CA ALA A 191 16.30 -0.13 14.52
C ALA A 191 16.29 0.24 13.03
N LEU A 192 16.62 -0.72 12.16
CA LEU A 192 16.58 -0.55 10.70
C LEU A 192 15.14 -0.38 10.19
N GLU A 193 14.14 -1.05 10.80
CA GLU A 193 12.73 -0.88 10.45
C GLU A 193 12.30 0.59 10.60
N VAL A 194 12.55 1.18 11.76
CA VAL A 194 12.22 2.57 12.03
C VAL A 194 13.13 3.53 11.25
N GLY A 195 14.44 3.29 11.24
CA GLY A 195 15.41 4.15 10.58
C GLY A 195 15.14 4.30 9.08
N PHE A 196 14.94 3.20 8.39
CA PHE A 196 14.63 3.23 6.94
C PHE A 196 13.23 3.74 6.63
N ALA A 197 12.26 3.59 7.53
CA ALA A 197 10.95 4.23 7.35
C ALA A 197 11.09 5.76 7.32
N VAL A 198 11.94 6.33 8.18
CA VAL A 198 12.26 7.77 8.17
C VAL A 198 13.05 8.14 6.91
N VAL A 199 14.12 7.40 6.57
CA VAL A 199 14.93 7.65 5.37
C VAL A 199 14.06 7.62 4.09
N ALA A 200 13.21 6.61 3.93
CA ALA A 200 12.31 6.49 2.80
C ALA A 200 11.33 7.67 2.73
N SER A 201 10.80 8.10 3.87
CA SER A 201 9.89 9.25 3.96
C SER A 201 10.58 10.55 3.59
N VAL A 202 11.82 10.76 4.04
CA VAL A 202 12.63 11.95 3.69
C VAL A 202 12.96 11.93 2.19
N ALA A 203 13.41 10.80 1.65
CA ALA A 203 13.70 10.65 0.22
C ALA A 203 12.48 10.94 -0.65
N LEU A 204 11.32 10.37 -0.30
CA LEU A 204 10.06 10.60 -0.98
C LEU A 204 9.66 12.08 -0.94
N ASN A 205 9.71 12.73 0.23
CA ASN A 205 9.38 14.14 0.37
C ASN A 205 10.33 15.05 -0.42
N ALA A 206 11.63 14.73 -0.46
CA ALA A 206 12.59 15.46 -1.29
C ALA A 206 12.22 15.39 -2.77
N VAL A 207 11.83 14.21 -3.26
CA VAL A 207 11.37 14.01 -4.64
C VAL A 207 10.08 14.79 -4.91
N ILE A 208 9.11 14.78 -3.98
CA ILE A 208 7.84 15.52 -4.11
C ILE A 208 8.11 17.02 -4.17
N ARG A 209 8.93 17.57 -3.25
CA ARG A 209 9.27 19.00 -3.23
C ARG A 209 9.98 19.46 -4.49
N ARG A 210 10.90 18.64 -5.03
CA ARG A 210 11.59 18.94 -6.30
C ARG A 210 10.66 18.87 -7.52
N THR A 211 9.65 17.99 -7.46
CA THR A 211 8.72 17.79 -8.58
C THR A 211 7.58 18.81 -8.59
N TYR A 212 7.12 19.20 -7.41
CA TYR A 212 5.98 20.11 -7.20
C TYR A 212 6.36 21.22 -6.21
N PRO A 213 7.19 22.18 -6.60
CA PRO A 213 7.62 23.27 -5.71
C PRO A 213 6.44 24.16 -5.25
N TYR A 214 5.34 24.14 -6.00
CA TYR A 214 4.10 24.87 -5.70
C TYR A 214 3.20 24.18 -4.66
N LEU A 215 3.49 22.91 -4.32
CA LEU A 215 2.63 22.12 -3.44
C LEU A 215 2.73 22.61 -1.99
N ARG A 216 1.73 23.38 -1.58
CA ARG A 216 1.57 23.88 -0.22
C ARG A 216 0.29 23.31 0.38
N THR A 217 0.40 22.74 1.57
CA THR A 217 -0.75 22.11 2.24
C THR A 217 -1.07 22.87 3.52
N ASP A 218 -2.33 23.33 3.63
CA ASP A 218 -2.88 23.88 4.84
C ASP A 218 -3.92 22.92 5.43
N LEU A 219 -3.54 22.28 6.52
CA LEU A 219 -4.37 21.29 7.18
C LEU A 219 -5.42 21.91 8.10
N SER A 220 -5.30 23.19 8.43
CA SER A 220 -6.26 23.92 9.25
C SER A 220 -7.58 24.14 8.51
N ALA A 221 -7.52 24.36 7.19
CA ALA A 221 -8.67 24.55 6.31
C ALA A 221 -9.47 23.24 6.03
N GLY A 222 -9.02 22.09 6.52
CA GLY A 222 -9.57 20.77 6.14
C GLY A 222 -11.09 20.64 6.37
N LYS A 223 -11.63 21.20 7.46
CA LYS A 223 -13.08 21.21 7.73
C LYS A 223 -13.86 22.04 6.72
N ALA A 224 -13.35 23.18 6.31
CA ALA A 224 -13.96 24.03 5.28
C ALA A 224 -13.87 23.34 3.91
N LEU A 225 -12.71 22.74 3.59
CA LEU A 225 -12.49 22.01 2.34
C LEU A 225 -13.38 20.76 2.23
N SER A 226 -13.68 20.08 3.32
CA SER A 226 -14.61 18.93 3.29
C SER A 226 -16.03 19.33 2.91
N ARG A 227 -16.44 20.59 3.18
CA ARG A 227 -17.72 21.15 2.75
C ARG A 227 -17.67 21.67 1.31
N LYS A 228 -16.50 22.17 0.87
CA LYS A 228 -16.28 22.62 -0.50
C LYS A 228 -16.25 21.46 -1.51
N TYR A 229 -15.75 20.29 -1.09
CA TYR A 229 -15.62 19.09 -1.91
C TYR A 229 -16.49 17.92 -1.41
N PRO A 230 -17.84 18.04 -1.39
CA PRO A 230 -18.74 17.00 -0.90
C PRO A 230 -18.64 15.69 -1.71
N ASP A 231 -18.36 15.80 -3.01
CA ASP A 231 -18.21 14.67 -3.92
C ASP A 231 -17.03 13.76 -3.52
N VAL A 232 -15.95 14.33 -2.97
CA VAL A 232 -14.83 13.55 -2.45
C VAL A 232 -15.29 12.64 -1.31
N ILE A 233 -16.06 13.19 -0.37
CA ILE A 233 -16.59 12.46 0.77
C ILE A 233 -17.53 11.34 0.33
N THR A 234 -18.39 11.63 -0.66
CA THR A 234 -19.30 10.63 -1.24
C THR A 234 -18.53 9.50 -1.92
N LYS A 235 -17.52 9.82 -2.73
CA LYS A 235 -16.64 8.83 -3.37
C LYS A 235 -15.89 7.98 -2.34
N ILE A 236 -15.38 8.59 -1.25
CA ILE A 236 -14.71 7.86 -0.17
C ILE A 236 -15.67 6.83 0.44
N LYS A 237 -16.90 7.21 0.78
CA LYS A 237 -17.90 6.28 1.32
C LYS A 237 -18.18 5.13 0.37
N GLN A 238 -18.40 5.40 -0.91
CA GLN A 238 -18.65 4.37 -1.93
C GLN A 238 -17.48 3.40 -2.05
N LEU A 239 -16.25 3.90 -2.14
CA LEU A 239 -15.05 3.09 -2.25
C LEU A 239 -14.75 2.32 -0.96
N PHE A 240 -15.05 2.90 0.21
CA PHE A 240 -14.95 2.22 1.49
C PHE A 240 -15.84 0.98 1.54
N PHE A 241 -17.13 1.12 1.22
CA PHE A 241 -18.05 -0.01 1.21
C PHE A 241 -17.65 -1.08 0.19
N HIS A 242 -17.20 -0.68 -0.99
CA HIS A 242 -16.72 -1.63 -2.01
C HIS A 242 -15.50 -2.42 -1.52
N LYS A 243 -14.50 -1.74 -0.96
CA LYS A 243 -13.30 -2.39 -0.41
C LYS A 243 -13.60 -3.23 0.81
N MET A 244 -14.52 -2.78 1.68
CA MET A 244 -14.97 -3.52 2.85
C MET A 244 -15.68 -4.82 2.45
N ALA A 245 -16.53 -4.77 1.41
CA ALA A 245 -17.16 -5.97 0.87
C ALA A 245 -16.11 -6.97 0.34
N GLY A 246 -15.11 -6.51 -0.41
CA GLY A 246 -14.00 -7.35 -0.87
C GLY A 246 -13.20 -7.96 0.28
N PHE A 247 -12.90 -7.17 1.33
CA PHE A 247 -12.23 -7.66 2.53
C PHE A 247 -13.09 -8.71 3.25
N ALA A 248 -14.37 -8.44 3.47
CA ALA A 248 -15.28 -9.40 4.10
C ALA A 248 -15.33 -10.71 3.31
N LEU A 249 -15.45 -10.65 1.99
CA LEU A 249 -15.50 -11.82 1.12
C LEU A 249 -14.24 -12.69 1.26
N THR A 250 -13.06 -12.09 1.25
CA THR A 250 -11.79 -12.83 1.31
C THR A 250 -11.49 -13.38 2.70
N GLN A 251 -11.83 -12.66 3.76
CA GLN A 251 -11.53 -13.04 5.14
C GLN A 251 -12.59 -13.95 5.77
N THR A 252 -13.83 -13.92 5.28
CA THR A 252 -14.91 -14.76 5.81
C THR A 252 -14.84 -16.20 5.29
N SER A 253 -14.32 -16.41 4.06
CA SER A 253 -14.23 -17.74 3.45
C SER A 253 -13.49 -18.77 4.32
N PRO A 254 -12.30 -18.51 4.88
CA PRO A 254 -11.62 -19.44 5.78
C PRO A 254 -12.44 -19.78 7.04
N ILE A 255 -13.16 -18.79 7.58
CA ILE A 255 -13.99 -18.97 8.78
C ILE A 255 -15.16 -19.91 8.48
N ILE A 256 -15.81 -19.72 7.32
CA ILE A 256 -16.92 -20.60 6.88
C ILE A 256 -16.40 -22.03 6.66
N ILE A 257 -15.26 -22.18 5.98
CA ILE A 257 -14.66 -23.51 5.76
C ILE A 257 -14.33 -24.18 7.09
N TYR A 258 -13.80 -23.44 8.05
CA TYR A 258 -13.54 -23.97 9.39
C TYR A 258 -14.83 -24.39 10.11
N ALA A 259 -15.87 -23.56 10.07
CA ALA A 259 -17.11 -23.82 10.76
C ALA A 259 -17.89 -25.03 10.22
N TYR A 260 -17.80 -25.29 8.92
CA TYR A 260 -18.57 -26.36 8.26
C TYR A 260 -17.73 -27.57 7.79
N ALA A 261 -16.41 -27.51 7.88
CA ALA A 261 -15.55 -28.58 7.41
C ALA A 261 -14.38 -28.87 8.38
N SER A 262 -13.14 -28.46 8.08
CA SER A 262 -12.00 -28.76 8.93
C SER A 262 -10.86 -27.76 8.79
N LEU A 263 -9.96 -27.72 9.79
CA LEU A 263 -8.71 -26.95 9.72
C LEU A 263 -7.83 -27.40 8.56
N THR A 264 -7.83 -28.67 8.21
CA THR A 264 -7.07 -29.22 7.07
C THR A 264 -7.53 -28.59 5.75
N LEU A 265 -8.86 -28.46 5.56
CA LEU A 265 -9.43 -27.82 4.37
C LEU A 265 -9.16 -26.30 4.36
N VAL A 266 -9.12 -25.64 5.51
CA VAL A 266 -8.70 -24.23 5.61
C VAL A 266 -7.25 -24.07 5.16
N ALA A 267 -6.34 -24.97 5.59
CA ALA A 267 -4.95 -24.95 5.17
C ALA A 267 -4.80 -25.18 3.66
N LEU A 268 -5.54 -26.14 3.12
CA LEU A 268 -5.57 -26.42 1.68
C LEU A 268 -6.08 -25.21 0.88
N TYR A 269 -7.20 -24.62 1.30
CA TYR A 269 -7.73 -23.40 0.73
C TYR A 269 -6.71 -22.25 0.77
N GLY A 270 -6.01 -22.08 1.90
CA GLY A 270 -4.95 -21.08 2.06
C GLY A 270 -3.82 -21.26 1.05
N ASN A 271 -3.40 -22.49 0.75
CA ASN A 271 -2.37 -22.77 -0.25
C ASN A 271 -2.82 -22.37 -1.66
N TYR A 272 -4.05 -22.69 -2.06
CA TYR A 272 -4.61 -22.22 -3.33
C TYR A 272 -4.72 -20.70 -3.38
N MET A 273 -5.15 -20.07 -2.29
CA MET A 273 -5.27 -18.62 -2.21
C MET A 273 -3.92 -17.91 -2.31
N LEU A 274 -2.81 -18.51 -1.86
CA LEU A 274 -1.47 -17.93 -2.09
C LEU A 274 -1.15 -17.78 -3.58
N ILE A 275 -1.50 -18.79 -4.40
CA ILE A 275 -1.32 -18.74 -5.85
C ILE A 275 -2.21 -17.63 -6.45
N VAL A 276 -3.50 -17.64 -6.10
CA VAL A 276 -4.48 -16.65 -6.60
C VAL A 276 -4.07 -15.22 -6.23
N LEU A 277 -3.68 -14.99 -4.97
CA LEU A 277 -3.22 -13.68 -4.50
C LEU A 277 -1.92 -13.25 -5.16
N GLY A 278 -0.99 -14.17 -5.39
CA GLY A 278 0.26 -13.90 -6.12
C GLY A 278 -0.02 -13.42 -7.55
N ILE A 279 -0.87 -14.14 -8.27
CA ILE A 279 -1.29 -13.78 -9.63
C ILE A 279 -2.03 -12.44 -9.65
N THR A 280 -2.99 -12.26 -8.74
CA THR A 280 -3.77 -11.01 -8.63
C THR A 280 -2.87 -9.81 -8.33
N SER A 281 -1.87 -9.98 -7.47
CA SER A 281 -0.89 -8.93 -7.15
C SER A 281 -0.01 -8.58 -8.35
N LEU A 282 0.41 -9.58 -9.13
CA LEU A 282 1.16 -9.39 -10.37
C LEU A 282 0.33 -8.59 -11.39
N MET A 283 -0.92 -9.01 -11.62
CA MET A 283 -1.85 -8.30 -12.51
C MET A 283 -2.10 -6.86 -12.02
N GLY A 284 -2.25 -6.69 -10.70
CA GLY A 284 -2.35 -5.38 -10.06
C GLY A 284 -1.15 -4.48 -10.37
N ALA A 285 0.08 -4.99 -10.28
CA ALA A 285 1.29 -4.23 -10.59
C ALA A 285 1.31 -3.72 -12.04
N VAL A 286 0.82 -4.52 -12.99
CA VAL A 286 0.70 -4.13 -14.41
C VAL A 286 -0.35 -3.04 -14.59
N PHE A 287 -1.58 -3.28 -14.13
CA PHE A 287 -2.72 -2.41 -14.46
C PHE A 287 -2.79 -1.14 -13.62
N ASN A 288 -2.27 -1.14 -12.40
CA ASN A 288 -2.26 0.07 -11.57
C ASN A 288 -1.42 1.21 -12.18
N GLY A 289 -0.37 0.87 -12.95
CA GLY A 289 0.41 1.85 -13.69
C GLY A 289 -0.39 2.61 -14.77
N MET A 290 -1.52 2.05 -15.22
CA MET A 290 -2.38 2.64 -16.27
C MET A 290 -3.50 3.52 -15.70
N ASN A 291 -3.87 3.37 -14.42
CA ASN A 291 -5.02 4.03 -13.81
C ASN A 291 -4.99 5.56 -13.97
N ALA A 292 -3.84 6.18 -13.71
CA ALA A 292 -3.69 7.62 -13.84
C ALA A 292 -3.75 8.08 -15.31
N GLY A 293 -3.28 7.25 -16.27
CA GLY A 293 -3.40 7.51 -17.71
C GLY A 293 -4.86 7.55 -18.16
N VAL A 294 -5.63 6.56 -17.72
CA VAL A 294 -7.10 6.51 -17.97
C VAL A 294 -7.82 7.68 -17.30
N GLY A 295 -7.46 8.00 -16.04
CA GLY A 295 -8.05 9.13 -15.31
C GLY A 295 -7.84 10.46 -16.02
N ASN A 296 -6.64 10.70 -16.54
CA ASN A 296 -6.34 11.91 -17.33
C ASN A 296 -7.08 11.93 -18.68
N LEU A 297 -7.26 10.77 -19.33
CA LEU A 297 -8.04 10.67 -20.56
C LEU A 297 -9.52 11.01 -20.32
N VAL A 298 -10.08 10.52 -19.21
CA VAL A 298 -11.46 10.84 -18.81
C VAL A 298 -11.59 12.33 -18.48
N ALA A 299 -10.58 12.95 -17.85
CA ALA A 299 -10.56 14.39 -17.57
C ALA A 299 -10.51 15.26 -18.84
N GLU A 300 -9.93 14.75 -19.94
CA GLU A 300 -9.93 15.41 -21.27
C GLU A 300 -11.33 15.50 -21.90
N GLY A 301 -12.23 14.55 -21.57
CA GLY A 301 -13.65 14.60 -21.95
C GLY A 301 -13.97 14.14 -23.37
N ASN A 302 -13.00 13.66 -24.16
CA ASN A 302 -13.23 13.09 -25.50
C ASN A 302 -13.85 11.70 -25.41
N LYS A 303 -15.16 11.59 -25.61
CA LYS A 303 -15.93 10.35 -25.44
C LYS A 303 -15.51 9.23 -26.39
N GLU A 304 -15.22 9.54 -27.66
CA GLU A 304 -14.82 8.55 -28.66
C GLU A 304 -13.49 7.90 -28.27
N ARG A 305 -12.52 8.73 -27.88
CA ARG A 305 -11.22 8.26 -27.44
C ARG A 305 -11.28 7.48 -26.13
N ILE A 306 -12.15 7.90 -25.19
CA ILE A 306 -12.39 7.17 -23.95
C ILE A 306 -12.94 5.77 -24.24
N MET A 307 -13.92 5.66 -25.17
CA MET A 307 -14.51 4.38 -25.54
C MET A 307 -13.50 3.48 -26.24
N SER A 308 -12.73 3.98 -27.20
CA SER A 308 -11.68 3.21 -27.88
C SER A 308 -10.63 2.65 -26.90
N VAL A 309 -10.14 3.46 -25.97
CA VAL A 309 -9.17 3.01 -24.95
C VAL A 309 -9.82 2.03 -23.97
N PHE A 310 -11.10 2.21 -23.63
CA PHE A 310 -11.83 1.27 -22.80
C PHE A 310 -11.94 -0.12 -23.47
N GLU A 311 -12.31 -0.19 -24.74
CA GLU A 311 -12.42 -1.44 -25.51
C GLU A 311 -11.05 -2.14 -25.62
N GLU A 312 -10.00 -1.39 -25.88
CA GLU A 312 -8.62 -1.92 -25.93
C GLU A 312 -8.21 -2.51 -24.59
N LEU A 313 -8.35 -1.76 -23.50
CA LEU A 313 -7.98 -2.21 -22.14
C LEU A 313 -8.86 -3.39 -21.69
N PHE A 314 -10.14 -3.38 -22.02
CA PHE A 314 -11.06 -4.48 -21.73
C PHE A 314 -10.63 -5.75 -22.43
N SER A 315 -10.34 -5.68 -23.74
CA SER A 315 -9.89 -6.81 -24.55
C SER A 315 -8.59 -7.42 -24.04
N VAL A 316 -7.60 -6.58 -23.72
CA VAL A 316 -6.32 -7.02 -23.16
C VAL A 316 -6.52 -7.68 -21.79
N ARG A 317 -7.30 -7.06 -20.88
CA ARG A 317 -7.60 -7.64 -19.57
C ARG A 317 -8.35 -8.96 -19.66
N PHE A 318 -9.34 -9.03 -20.55
CA PHE A 318 -10.12 -10.24 -20.77
C PHE A 318 -9.22 -11.39 -21.27
N LEU A 319 -8.41 -11.14 -22.30
CA LEU A 319 -7.47 -12.12 -22.83
C LEU A 319 -6.50 -12.64 -21.75
N LEU A 320 -5.88 -11.73 -21.03
CA LEU A 320 -4.94 -12.10 -19.94
C LEU A 320 -5.65 -12.89 -18.84
N SER A 321 -6.86 -12.47 -18.44
CA SER A 321 -7.61 -13.18 -17.40
C SER A 321 -7.99 -14.58 -17.85
N CYS A 322 -8.47 -14.75 -19.08
CA CYS A 322 -8.78 -16.07 -19.64
C CYS A 322 -7.55 -16.98 -19.69
N THR A 323 -6.42 -16.45 -20.15
CA THR A 323 -5.15 -17.21 -20.23
C THR A 323 -4.69 -17.67 -18.85
N VAL A 324 -4.72 -16.75 -17.85
CA VAL A 324 -4.33 -17.05 -16.47
C VAL A 324 -5.28 -18.06 -15.83
N CYS A 325 -6.61 -17.83 -15.96
CA CYS A 325 -7.60 -18.77 -15.40
C CYS A 325 -7.47 -20.16 -16.02
N PHE A 326 -7.25 -20.25 -17.32
CA PHE A 326 -7.00 -21.53 -17.99
C PHE A 326 -5.72 -22.18 -17.49
N GLY A 327 -4.64 -21.42 -17.36
CA GLY A 327 -3.36 -21.93 -16.79
C GLY A 327 -3.51 -22.46 -15.37
N VAL A 328 -4.24 -21.74 -14.50
CA VAL A 328 -4.52 -22.21 -13.12
C VAL A 328 -5.42 -23.44 -13.08
N TYR A 329 -6.39 -23.53 -14.01
CA TYR A 329 -7.28 -24.69 -14.13
C TYR A 329 -6.53 -25.97 -14.57
N MET A 330 -5.49 -25.82 -15.40
CA MET A 330 -4.69 -26.93 -15.93
C MET A 330 -3.59 -27.41 -14.96
N LEU A 331 -3.30 -26.64 -13.88
CA LEU A 331 -2.37 -27.02 -12.78
C LEU A 331 -3.07 -27.82 -11.70
#